data_d74878cdf7e25bc558013dd0aa432fd0
#
_entry.id   d74878cdf7e25bc558013dd0aa432fd0
#
_cell.length_a   1.000
_cell.length_b   1.000
_cell.length_c   1.000
_cell.angle_alpha   90.00
_cell.angle_beta   90.00
_cell.angle_gamma   90.00
#
_symmetry.space_group_name_H-M   'P 1'
#
loop_
_entity.id
_entity.type
_entity.pdbx_description
1 polymer ?
#
loop_
_entity_poly.entity_id
_entity_poly.type
_entity_poly.pdbx_seq_one_letter_code
_entity_poly.pdbx_strand_id
1 'polypeptide(L)'
;MKRPLILLVLILLSLAIWTYQNQAAEENIGIVIADKHKGVCWVGSRNPLEGWELDTLGSFGVSHISQTPFGWQGDPNLPEIKWEEHSDKMWWGESLKGMNTTTSIGREKGIESILKPHLWVRGSWPGTISMETEANWEKWFEQYTAFILYFARFAEKNQTPIVCIGTELEMTSEREENWRKVIQEIRSVYKGELVYAANFTEYQQIEFWDALDYIGIQAYFPLSDKTNPDLDELISSWEKKSKEIEKTVRQYRKPVIFTEIGYCNTEDAAIQPWVWPNERKEIPLSEEVQALCYEAFFQTAWKKDWLAGVYFWKWYPQPRERDPDFTPQNKKAQLVMRSYFSE
;
A
#
# COMPACT_ATOMS: atom_id res chain seq x y z
N MET A 1 2.15 -63.97 -12.83
CA MET A 1 2.76 -62.73 -13.36
C MET A 1 1.91 -61.43 -13.19
N LYS A 2 0.84 -61.37 -12.40
CA LYS A 2 -0.03 -60.20 -12.25
C LYS A 2 0.25 -59.34 -10.99
N ARG A 3 1.00 -59.87 -9.99
CA ARG A 3 1.29 -59.18 -8.72
C ARG A 3 2.22 -57.95 -8.79
N PRO A 4 3.31 -57.90 -9.62
CA PRO A 4 4.18 -56.74 -9.66
C PRO A 4 3.53 -55.48 -10.31
N LEU A 5 2.58 -55.68 -11.23
CA LEU A 5 1.88 -54.58 -11.90
C LEU A 5 0.93 -53.86 -10.94
N ILE A 6 0.23 -54.58 -10.06
CA ILE A 6 -0.68 -54.01 -9.06
C ILE A 6 0.12 -53.19 -8.03
N LEU A 7 1.28 -53.66 -7.60
CA LEU A 7 2.14 -52.93 -6.66
C LEU A 7 2.67 -51.63 -7.27
N LEU A 8 3.03 -51.63 -8.54
CA LEU A 8 3.50 -50.45 -9.25
C LEU A 8 2.39 -49.40 -9.38
N VAL A 9 1.16 -49.81 -9.70
CA VAL A 9 -0.01 -48.91 -9.78
C VAL A 9 -0.35 -48.29 -8.41
N LEU A 10 -0.27 -49.05 -7.33
CA LEU A 10 -0.50 -48.54 -5.98
C LEU A 10 0.57 -47.54 -5.54
N ILE A 11 1.85 -47.77 -5.90
CA ILE A 11 2.95 -46.82 -5.64
C ILE A 11 2.74 -45.51 -6.43
N LEU A 12 2.37 -45.58 -7.70
CA LEU A 12 2.11 -44.40 -8.52
C LEU A 12 0.89 -43.63 -8.02
N LEU A 13 -0.17 -44.31 -7.59
CA LEU A 13 -1.34 -43.66 -6.99
C LEU A 13 -1.00 -43.00 -5.65
N SER A 14 -0.21 -43.64 -4.79
CA SER A 14 0.22 -43.07 -3.51
C SER A 14 1.15 -41.86 -3.72
N LEU A 15 2.04 -41.90 -4.71
CA LEU A 15 2.87 -40.74 -5.12
C LEU A 15 2.02 -39.62 -5.68
N ALA A 16 1.03 -39.90 -6.51
CA ALA A 16 0.12 -38.87 -7.05
C ALA A 16 -0.76 -38.25 -5.96
N ILE A 17 -1.26 -39.05 -5.01
CA ILE A 17 -2.00 -38.53 -3.85
C ILE A 17 -1.09 -37.68 -2.94
N TRP A 18 0.13 -38.13 -2.69
CA TRP A 18 1.11 -37.43 -1.88
C TRP A 18 1.53 -36.09 -2.53
N THR A 19 1.78 -36.08 -3.85
CA THR A 19 2.07 -34.85 -4.60
C THR A 19 0.88 -33.91 -4.61
N TYR A 20 -0.35 -34.42 -4.79
CA TYR A 20 -1.56 -33.60 -4.73
C TYR A 20 -1.80 -33.02 -3.33
N GLN A 21 -1.63 -33.84 -2.28
CA GLN A 21 -1.76 -33.36 -0.88
C GLN A 21 -0.67 -32.35 -0.50
N ASN A 22 0.57 -32.54 -0.95
CA ASN A 22 1.65 -31.58 -0.74
C ASN A 22 1.41 -30.29 -1.54
N GLN A 23 0.91 -30.37 -2.76
CA GLN A 23 0.57 -29.20 -3.57
C GLN A 23 -0.59 -28.42 -2.94
N ALA A 24 -1.63 -29.11 -2.44
CA ALA A 24 -2.73 -28.48 -1.70
C ALA A 24 -2.28 -27.89 -0.34
N ALA A 25 -1.30 -28.52 0.33
CA ALA A 25 -0.70 -28.00 1.56
C ALA A 25 0.24 -26.82 1.29
N GLU A 26 0.89 -26.77 0.12
CA GLU A 26 1.66 -25.61 -0.34
C GLU A 26 0.74 -24.43 -0.73
N GLU A 27 -0.47 -24.67 -1.20
CA GLU A 27 -1.44 -23.63 -1.55
C GLU A 27 -2.07 -22.94 -0.34
N ASN A 28 -2.23 -23.64 0.79
CA ASN A 28 -2.85 -23.03 1.97
C ASN A 28 -1.82 -22.33 2.86
N ILE A 29 -1.73 -21.02 2.73
CA ILE A 29 -0.84 -20.15 3.53
C ILE A 29 -1.34 -20.02 4.99
N GLY A 30 -2.58 -20.44 5.28
CA GLY A 30 -3.18 -20.39 6.62
C GLY A 30 -3.56 -18.99 7.09
N ILE A 31 -3.54 -18.00 6.20
CA ILE A 31 -4.02 -16.64 6.45
C ILE A 31 -5.47 -16.57 5.96
N VAL A 32 -6.38 -16.16 6.85
CA VAL A 32 -7.79 -15.95 6.50
C VAL A 32 -8.14 -14.52 6.85
N ILE A 33 -8.53 -13.75 5.85
CA ILE A 33 -8.99 -12.37 5.99
C ILE A 33 -10.50 -12.38 5.85
N ALA A 34 -11.20 -12.06 6.94
CA ALA A 34 -12.66 -12.02 6.94
C ALA A 34 -13.19 -10.84 6.12
N ASP A 35 -12.64 -9.65 6.39
CA ASP A 35 -13.04 -8.41 5.73
C ASP A 35 -11.80 -7.69 5.20
N LYS A 36 -11.76 -7.49 3.88
CA LYS A 36 -10.65 -6.77 3.23
C LYS A 36 -10.87 -5.26 3.30
N HIS A 37 -9.79 -4.52 3.51
CA HIS A 37 -9.85 -3.07 3.40
C HIS A 37 -10.12 -2.65 1.96
N LYS A 38 -11.27 -2.06 1.72
CA LYS A 38 -11.70 -1.45 0.45
C LYS A 38 -11.31 0.04 0.53
N GLY A 39 -10.05 0.36 0.23
CA GLY A 39 -9.44 1.63 0.60
C GLY A 39 -9.05 2.53 -0.56
N VAL A 40 -8.90 3.81 -0.22
CA VAL A 40 -8.29 4.84 -1.08
C VAL A 40 -7.29 5.69 -0.28
N CYS A 41 -6.26 6.19 -0.94
CA CYS A 41 -5.37 7.21 -0.38
C CYS A 41 -6.08 8.57 -0.44
N TRP A 42 -6.44 9.06 0.73
CA TRP A 42 -7.20 10.30 0.89
C TRP A 42 -6.28 11.52 0.84
N VAL A 43 -6.49 12.37 -0.14
CA VAL A 43 -5.75 13.64 -0.24
C VAL A 43 -6.26 14.60 0.83
N GLY A 44 -5.37 15.17 1.63
CA GLY A 44 -5.74 16.19 2.60
C GLY A 44 -6.48 17.37 1.95
N SER A 45 -7.61 17.78 2.53
CA SER A 45 -8.36 18.93 2.03
C SER A 45 -7.70 20.24 2.47
N ARG A 46 -7.84 21.29 1.65
CA ARG A 46 -7.37 22.62 2.04
C ARG A 46 -8.23 23.25 3.14
N ASN A 47 -9.53 22.98 3.10
CA ASN A 47 -10.55 23.50 3.98
C ASN A 47 -11.17 22.39 4.84
N PRO A 48 -11.82 22.72 5.97
CA PRO A 48 -12.60 21.76 6.73
C PRO A 48 -13.61 21.01 5.85
N LEU A 49 -13.79 19.71 6.15
CA LEU A 49 -14.78 18.87 5.49
C LEU A 49 -16.20 19.24 5.98
N GLU A 50 -17.17 19.11 5.10
CA GLU A 50 -18.60 19.25 5.39
C GLU A 50 -19.25 17.89 5.67
N GLY A 51 -18.57 16.78 5.34
CA GLY A 51 -19.01 15.39 5.58
C GLY A 51 -19.57 14.70 4.35
N TRP A 52 -20.18 15.41 3.40
CA TRP A 52 -20.69 14.83 2.15
C TRP A 52 -19.61 14.18 1.29
N GLU A 53 -18.36 14.63 1.44
CA GLU A 53 -17.19 14.07 0.74
C GLU A 53 -17.00 12.59 1.09
N LEU A 54 -17.21 12.24 2.36
CA LEU A 54 -17.12 10.86 2.82
C LEU A 54 -18.40 10.06 2.53
N ASP A 55 -19.59 10.68 2.51
CA ASP A 55 -20.82 10.02 2.04
C ASP A 55 -20.67 9.58 0.58
N THR A 56 -20.12 10.45 -0.26
CA THR A 56 -19.82 10.14 -1.65
C THR A 56 -18.90 8.92 -1.74
N LEU A 57 -17.83 8.89 -0.94
CA LEU A 57 -16.85 7.82 -0.91
C LEU A 57 -17.51 6.48 -0.49
N GLY A 58 -18.29 6.49 0.59
CA GLY A 58 -19.03 5.32 1.07
C GLY A 58 -20.02 4.77 0.03
N SER A 59 -20.63 5.64 -0.80
CA SER A 59 -21.55 5.21 -1.87
C SER A 59 -20.88 4.38 -2.97
N PHE A 60 -19.55 4.37 -3.04
CA PHE A 60 -18.76 3.51 -3.92
C PHE A 60 -18.23 2.24 -3.22
N GLY A 61 -18.70 1.93 -2.01
CA GLY A 61 -18.32 0.75 -1.26
C GLY A 61 -16.94 0.86 -0.58
N VAL A 62 -16.35 2.06 -0.53
CA VAL A 62 -15.10 2.30 0.18
C VAL A 62 -15.34 2.24 1.68
N SER A 63 -14.56 1.40 2.38
CA SER A 63 -14.61 1.21 3.83
C SER A 63 -13.41 1.79 4.58
N HIS A 64 -12.35 2.17 3.86
CA HIS A 64 -11.10 2.65 4.46
C HIS A 64 -10.50 3.82 3.69
N ILE A 65 -9.87 4.74 4.43
CA ILE A 65 -9.04 5.80 3.85
C ILE A 65 -7.64 5.78 4.47
N SER A 66 -6.64 6.11 3.67
CA SER A 66 -5.27 6.35 4.16
C SER A 66 -5.01 7.84 4.23
N GLN A 67 -4.80 8.38 5.42
CA GLN A 67 -4.44 9.78 5.64
C GLN A 67 -2.93 9.94 5.67
N THR A 68 -2.41 10.87 4.88
CA THR A 68 -0.97 11.02 4.60
C THR A 68 -0.44 12.39 5.04
N PRO A 69 -0.15 12.60 6.35
CA PRO A 69 0.58 13.79 6.78
C PRO A 69 2.05 13.73 6.37
N PHE A 70 2.71 14.88 6.30
CA PHE A 70 4.07 14.99 5.78
C PHE A 70 5.08 15.49 6.81
N GLY A 71 6.29 14.87 6.80
CA GLY A 71 7.54 15.46 7.23
C GLY A 71 8.39 15.84 6.01
N TRP A 72 9.42 16.63 6.23
CA TRP A 72 10.30 17.15 5.17
C TRP A 72 11.77 16.94 5.52
N GLN A 73 12.51 16.44 4.56
CA GLN A 73 13.97 16.35 4.59
C GLN A 73 14.54 17.19 3.44
N GLY A 74 15.45 18.11 3.77
CA GLY A 74 15.98 19.05 2.79
C GLY A 74 16.98 18.46 1.81
N ASP A 75 17.68 17.41 2.23
CA ASP A 75 18.70 16.70 1.46
C ASP A 75 18.69 15.22 1.87
N PRO A 76 18.70 14.26 0.93
CA PRO A 76 18.65 12.83 1.27
C PRO A 76 19.87 12.34 2.06
N ASN A 77 21.00 13.08 2.05
CA ASN A 77 22.23 12.73 2.74
C ASN A 77 22.44 13.46 4.08
N LEU A 78 21.47 14.28 4.49
CA LEU A 78 21.50 15.00 5.77
C LEU A 78 20.44 14.49 6.73
N PRO A 79 20.73 14.34 8.04
CA PRO A 79 19.85 13.68 8.98
C PRO A 79 18.67 14.52 9.48
N GLU A 80 18.57 15.79 9.09
CA GLU A 80 17.56 16.71 9.61
C GLU A 80 16.19 16.46 9.01
N ILE A 81 15.23 16.03 9.84
CA ILE A 81 13.83 15.87 9.50
C ILE A 81 13.02 16.98 10.18
N LYS A 82 12.15 17.62 9.42
CA LYS A 82 11.24 18.67 9.91
C LYS A 82 9.80 18.24 9.75
N TRP A 83 9.01 18.43 10.79
CA TRP A 83 7.55 18.34 10.73
C TRP A 83 7.00 19.42 11.63
N GLU A 84 5.91 20.05 11.21
CA GLU A 84 5.32 21.18 11.93
C GLU A 84 3.86 20.85 12.29
N GLU A 85 3.51 21.14 13.54
CA GLU A 85 2.16 20.96 14.03
C GLU A 85 1.23 22.08 13.56
N HIS A 86 1.79 23.27 13.31
CA HIS A 86 1.05 24.49 13.00
C HIS A 86 1.81 25.34 11.97
N SER A 87 1.72 24.97 10.70
CA SER A 87 2.18 25.83 9.61
C SER A 87 0.97 26.41 8.90
N ASP A 88 0.95 27.74 8.71
CA ASP A 88 -0.06 28.42 7.87
C ASP A 88 -0.06 27.93 6.41
N LYS A 89 0.97 27.15 6.04
CA LYS A 89 1.13 26.54 4.72
C LYS A 89 0.60 25.10 4.65
N MET A 90 0.31 24.48 5.80
CA MET A 90 -0.23 23.12 5.88
C MET A 90 -1.71 23.14 5.49
N TRP A 91 -2.10 22.20 4.65
CA TRP A 91 -3.52 22.03 4.35
C TRP A 91 -4.25 21.54 5.60
N TRP A 92 -5.49 21.99 5.78
CA TRP A 92 -6.29 21.64 6.95
C TRP A 92 -6.35 20.12 7.17
N GLY A 93 -6.57 19.33 6.10
CA GLY A 93 -6.69 17.87 6.16
C GLY A 93 -5.38 17.13 6.52
N GLU A 94 -4.23 17.81 6.49
CA GLU A 94 -2.93 17.27 6.90
C GLU A 94 -2.58 17.64 8.35
N SER A 95 -3.31 18.59 8.94
CA SER A 95 -3.14 18.96 10.35
C SER A 95 -3.73 17.90 11.28
N LEU A 96 -3.24 17.81 12.52
CA LEU A 96 -3.80 16.88 13.52
C LEU A 96 -5.30 17.11 13.72
N LYS A 97 -5.75 18.37 13.74
CA LYS A 97 -7.17 18.70 13.84
C LYS A 97 -7.96 18.20 12.64
N GLY A 98 -7.46 18.41 11.44
CA GLY A 98 -8.13 17.97 10.20
C GLY A 98 -8.20 16.45 10.10
N MET A 99 -7.08 15.76 10.39
CA MET A 99 -7.03 14.30 10.40
C MET A 99 -7.98 13.69 11.46
N ASN A 100 -8.01 14.25 12.66
CA ASN A 100 -8.93 13.80 13.71
C ASN A 100 -10.40 13.99 13.29
N THR A 101 -10.73 15.15 12.71
CA THR A 101 -12.09 15.43 12.22
C THR A 101 -12.46 14.48 11.08
N THR A 102 -11.56 14.26 10.11
CA THR A 102 -11.77 13.31 9.01
C THR A 102 -12.00 11.89 9.52
N THR A 103 -11.18 11.43 10.50
CA THR A 103 -11.36 10.12 11.15
C THR A 103 -12.70 10.02 11.86
N SER A 104 -13.11 11.05 12.61
CA SER A 104 -14.38 11.03 13.34
C SER A 104 -15.59 10.98 12.41
N ILE A 105 -15.64 11.83 11.39
CA ILE A 105 -16.69 11.82 10.37
C ILE A 105 -16.70 10.49 9.61
N GLY A 106 -15.52 9.98 9.23
CA GLY A 106 -15.40 8.68 8.54
C GLY A 106 -16.01 7.55 9.37
N ARG A 107 -15.64 7.47 10.65
CA ARG A 107 -16.12 6.43 11.56
C ARG A 107 -17.64 6.46 11.76
N GLU A 108 -18.25 7.64 11.84
CA GLU A 108 -19.72 7.81 11.88
C GLU A 108 -20.40 7.26 10.62
N LYS A 109 -19.66 7.17 9.51
CA LYS A 109 -20.12 6.69 8.19
C LYS A 109 -19.64 5.27 7.85
N GLY A 110 -19.00 4.56 8.81
CA GLY A 110 -18.46 3.23 8.58
C GLY A 110 -17.18 3.20 7.74
N ILE A 111 -16.45 4.32 7.67
CA ILE A 111 -15.16 4.43 6.99
C ILE A 111 -14.05 4.57 8.03
N GLU A 112 -13.18 3.56 8.11
CA GLU A 112 -12.02 3.59 9.01
C GLU A 112 -10.82 4.29 8.34
N SER A 113 -9.95 4.84 9.20
CA SER A 113 -8.74 5.52 8.73
C SER A 113 -7.50 4.76 9.11
N ILE A 114 -6.52 4.66 8.20
CA ILE A 114 -5.14 4.38 8.56
C ILE A 114 -4.32 5.67 8.51
N LEU A 115 -3.32 5.77 9.37
CA LEU A 115 -2.40 6.90 9.37
C LEU A 115 -1.08 6.49 8.72
N LYS A 116 -0.74 7.15 7.63
CA LYS A 116 0.46 6.86 6.83
C LYS A 116 1.32 8.12 6.64
N PRO A 117 2.12 8.50 7.67
CA PRO A 117 3.03 9.64 7.55
C PRO A 117 4.07 9.42 6.44
N HIS A 118 4.21 10.40 5.58
CA HIS A 118 5.20 10.42 4.50
C HIS A 118 6.37 11.35 4.84
N LEU A 119 7.55 11.01 4.37
CA LEU A 119 8.69 11.89 4.39
C LEU A 119 8.94 12.43 2.98
N TRP A 120 8.74 13.72 2.79
CA TRP A 120 9.05 14.38 1.54
C TRP A 120 10.51 14.79 1.48
N VAL A 121 11.22 14.38 0.43
CA VAL A 121 12.63 14.73 0.22
C VAL A 121 12.74 15.73 -0.92
N ARG A 122 13.40 16.86 -0.66
CA ARG A 122 13.52 17.93 -1.65
C ARG A 122 14.34 17.49 -2.85
N GLY A 123 13.71 17.53 -4.03
CA GLY A 123 14.37 17.19 -5.30
C GLY A 123 14.76 15.71 -5.46
N SER A 124 14.27 14.82 -4.58
CA SER A 124 14.57 13.40 -4.63
C SER A 124 13.39 12.57 -4.17
N TRP A 125 13.51 11.26 -4.29
CA TRP A 125 12.59 10.28 -3.77
C TRP A 125 13.04 9.76 -2.39
N PRO A 126 12.15 9.50 -1.43
CA PRO A 126 12.52 9.06 -0.07
C PRO A 126 13.39 7.81 -0.01
N GLY A 127 13.27 6.90 -0.96
CA GLY A 127 14.09 5.70 -1.06
C GLY A 127 15.58 5.95 -1.26
N THR A 128 15.97 7.17 -1.63
CA THR A 128 17.38 7.55 -1.80
C THR A 128 18.05 8.07 -0.51
N ILE A 129 17.32 8.14 0.61
CA ILE A 129 17.87 8.62 1.88
C ILE A 129 19.01 7.72 2.33
N SER A 130 20.23 8.26 2.39
CA SER A 130 21.42 7.55 2.79
C SER A 130 22.42 8.45 3.48
N MET A 131 22.99 8.01 4.58
CA MET A 131 23.95 8.77 5.37
C MET A 131 25.37 8.28 5.14
N GLU A 132 26.33 9.20 5.03
CA GLU A 132 27.74 8.87 4.77
C GLU A 132 28.46 8.26 6.00
N THR A 133 27.98 8.55 7.22
CA THR A 133 28.64 8.11 8.45
C THR A 133 27.64 7.46 9.42
N GLU A 134 28.13 6.56 10.27
CA GLU A 134 27.28 5.95 11.31
C GLU A 134 26.72 6.99 12.27
N ALA A 135 27.45 8.02 12.62
CA ALA A 135 26.96 9.11 13.47
C ALA A 135 25.77 9.86 12.83
N ASN A 136 25.79 10.04 11.50
CA ASN A 136 24.66 10.64 10.78
C ASN A 136 23.48 9.66 10.69
N TRP A 137 23.72 8.36 10.56
CA TRP A 137 22.67 7.35 10.62
C TRP A 137 21.99 7.31 12.00
N GLU A 138 22.76 7.32 13.09
CA GLU A 138 22.21 7.41 14.45
C GLU A 138 21.33 8.65 14.62
N LYS A 139 21.82 9.81 14.17
CA LYS A 139 21.08 11.07 14.23
C LYS A 139 19.82 11.03 13.35
N TRP A 140 19.88 10.44 12.16
CA TRP A 140 18.73 10.30 11.29
C TRP A 140 17.63 9.42 11.94
N PHE A 141 18.02 8.26 12.49
CA PHE A 141 17.06 7.39 13.17
C PHE A 141 16.50 8.02 14.46
N GLU A 142 17.28 8.82 15.18
CA GLU A 142 16.77 9.62 16.30
C GLU A 142 15.69 10.60 15.84
N GLN A 143 15.96 11.37 14.79
CA GLN A 143 15.01 12.33 14.19
C GLN A 143 13.77 11.62 13.64
N TYR A 144 13.97 10.52 12.92
CA TYR A 144 12.87 9.73 12.36
C TYR A 144 11.99 9.12 13.45
N THR A 145 12.61 8.58 14.51
CA THR A 145 11.87 8.05 15.66
C THR A 145 11.02 9.15 16.31
N ALA A 146 11.55 10.34 16.51
CA ALA A 146 10.78 11.44 17.06
C ALA A 146 9.60 11.83 16.15
N PHE A 147 9.81 11.90 14.85
CA PHE A 147 8.79 12.15 13.83
C PHE A 147 7.68 11.10 13.87
N ILE A 148 8.01 9.82 13.81
CA ILE A 148 6.98 8.77 13.73
C ILE A 148 6.26 8.57 15.08
N LEU A 149 6.93 8.75 16.21
CA LEU A 149 6.31 8.69 17.55
C LEU A 149 5.29 9.83 17.75
N TYR A 150 5.50 11.00 17.18
CA TYR A 150 4.52 12.07 17.18
C TYR A 150 3.19 11.61 16.58
N PHE A 151 3.22 10.95 15.43
CA PHE A 151 2.03 10.41 14.77
C PHE A 151 1.49 9.15 15.46
N ALA A 152 2.35 8.29 16.00
CA ALA A 152 1.91 7.10 16.73
C ALA A 152 1.12 7.47 18.00
N ARG A 153 1.56 8.48 18.77
CA ARG A 153 0.80 8.99 19.92
C ARG A 153 -0.52 9.63 19.50
N PHE A 154 -0.54 10.34 18.39
CA PHE A 154 -1.78 10.88 17.82
C PHE A 154 -2.74 9.74 17.45
N ALA A 155 -2.25 8.69 16.78
CA ALA A 155 -3.04 7.52 16.41
C ALA A 155 -3.61 6.80 17.62
N GLU A 156 -2.83 6.58 18.68
CA GLU A 156 -3.30 5.99 19.95
C GLU A 156 -4.43 6.81 20.56
N LYS A 157 -4.22 8.12 20.70
CA LYS A 157 -5.23 9.03 21.25
C LYS A 157 -6.55 9.02 20.48
N ASN A 158 -6.48 8.88 19.15
CA ASN A 158 -7.64 8.90 18.27
C ASN A 158 -8.15 7.49 17.91
N GLN A 159 -7.57 6.45 18.52
CA GLN A 159 -7.93 5.05 18.26
C GLN A 159 -7.87 4.69 16.77
N THR A 160 -6.90 5.24 16.04
CA THR A 160 -6.66 4.88 14.65
C THR A 160 -6.15 3.43 14.61
N PRO A 161 -6.77 2.51 13.86
CA PRO A 161 -6.47 1.08 13.96
C PRO A 161 -5.08 0.71 13.45
N ILE A 162 -4.58 1.38 12.42
CA ILE A 162 -3.29 1.05 11.78
C ILE A 162 -2.42 2.30 11.62
N VAL A 163 -1.14 2.16 11.95
CA VAL A 163 -0.09 3.15 11.66
C VAL A 163 0.92 2.55 10.68
N CYS A 164 1.13 3.24 9.58
CA CYS A 164 2.25 2.98 8.68
C CYS A 164 3.50 3.66 9.25
N ILE A 165 4.50 2.83 9.58
CA ILE A 165 5.71 3.28 10.27
C ILE A 165 6.80 3.84 9.37
N GLY A 166 6.65 3.71 8.06
CA GLY A 166 7.56 4.21 7.02
C GLY A 166 7.02 3.94 5.64
N THR A 167 7.36 4.81 4.68
CA THR A 167 6.89 4.72 3.29
C THR A 167 8.05 4.91 2.35
N GLU A 168 8.38 3.86 1.57
CA GLU A 168 9.40 3.88 0.52
C GLU A 168 10.79 4.38 0.99
N LEU A 169 11.22 3.99 2.18
CA LEU A 169 12.52 4.38 2.74
C LEU A 169 13.59 3.32 2.44
N GLU A 170 13.72 2.94 1.16
CA GLU A 170 14.43 1.75 0.66
C GLU A 170 15.86 1.62 1.20
N MET A 171 16.71 2.64 1.05
CA MET A 171 18.08 2.59 1.56
C MET A 171 18.17 2.52 3.10
N THR A 172 17.16 3.03 3.79
CA THR A 172 17.14 2.97 5.27
C THR A 172 16.68 1.62 5.77
N SER A 173 15.85 0.89 5.00
CA SER A 173 15.29 -0.41 5.39
C SER A 173 16.34 -1.52 5.46
N GLU A 174 17.50 -1.33 4.83
CA GLU A 174 18.67 -2.20 4.97
C GLU A 174 19.23 -2.20 6.42
N ARG A 175 18.84 -1.22 7.23
CA ARG A 175 19.28 -1.09 8.62
C ARG A 175 18.29 -1.72 9.58
N GLU A 176 18.14 -3.04 9.49
CA GLU A 176 17.17 -3.83 10.26
C GLU A 176 17.17 -3.52 11.75
N GLU A 177 18.34 -3.54 12.41
CA GLU A 177 18.44 -3.31 13.87
C GLU A 177 17.92 -1.92 14.27
N ASN A 178 18.14 -0.90 13.45
CA ASN A 178 17.62 0.44 13.71
C ASN A 178 16.09 0.47 13.55
N TRP A 179 15.55 -0.17 12.52
CA TRP A 179 14.10 -0.27 12.34
C TRP A 179 13.43 -1.06 13.46
N ARG A 180 14.04 -2.14 13.95
CA ARG A 180 13.51 -2.89 15.11
C ARG A 180 13.45 -2.02 16.37
N LYS A 181 14.41 -1.13 16.59
CA LYS A 181 14.35 -0.14 17.69
C LYS A 181 13.19 0.85 17.48
N VAL A 182 13.03 1.40 16.27
CA VAL A 182 11.90 2.29 15.94
C VAL A 182 10.56 1.59 16.21
N ILE A 183 10.41 0.34 15.77
CA ILE A 183 9.20 -0.46 15.99
C ILE A 183 8.94 -0.66 17.50
N GLN A 184 9.96 -0.98 18.28
CA GLN A 184 9.85 -1.16 19.73
C GLN A 184 9.40 0.14 20.42
N GLU A 185 9.95 1.29 20.03
CA GLU A 185 9.55 2.59 20.56
C GLU A 185 8.08 2.90 20.20
N ILE A 186 7.65 2.63 18.96
CA ILE A 186 6.26 2.81 18.54
C ILE A 186 5.35 1.91 19.39
N ARG A 187 5.68 0.63 19.56
CA ARG A 187 4.90 -0.33 20.36
C ARG A 187 4.78 0.08 21.84
N SER A 188 5.72 0.90 22.36
CA SER A 188 5.66 1.42 23.74
C SER A 188 4.53 2.43 23.92
N VAL A 189 4.12 3.15 22.88
CA VAL A 189 3.15 4.26 22.90
C VAL A 189 1.88 4.01 22.09
N TYR A 190 1.87 3.00 21.22
CA TYR A 190 0.75 2.67 20.35
C TYR A 190 0.42 1.18 20.38
N LYS A 191 -0.88 0.85 20.56
CA LYS A 191 -1.37 -0.53 20.74
C LYS A 191 -2.04 -1.11 19.49
N GLY A 192 -2.33 -0.28 18.50
CA GLY A 192 -2.90 -0.73 17.24
C GLY A 192 -1.90 -1.47 16.35
N GLU A 193 -2.31 -1.75 15.13
CA GLU A 193 -1.54 -2.54 14.16
C GLU A 193 -0.52 -1.68 13.42
N LEU A 194 0.60 -2.29 13.04
CA LEU A 194 1.70 -1.63 12.34
C LEU A 194 1.91 -2.24 10.96
N VAL A 195 2.19 -1.38 9.99
CA VAL A 195 2.60 -1.73 8.64
C VAL A 195 3.76 -0.84 8.21
N TYR A 196 4.68 -1.35 7.42
CA TYR A 196 5.65 -0.56 6.67
C TYR A 196 5.26 -0.62 5.20
N ALA A 197 5.27 0.50 4.49
CA ALA A 197 4.88 0.60 3.07
C ALA A 197 6.13 0.53 2.19
N ALA A 198 6.58 -0.68 1.89
CA ALA A 198 7.73 -0.94 1.05
C ALA A 198 7.47 -0.64 -0.42
N ASN A 199 8.46 -0.13 -1.14
CA ASN A 199 8.40 -0.06 -2.59
C ASN A 199 8.25 -1.47 -3.20
N PHE A 200 7.66 -1.57 -4.39
CA PHE A 200 7.49 -2.86 -5.09
C PHE A 200 8.83 -3.55 -5.43
N THR A 201 9.95 -2.84 -5.39
CA THR A 201 11.31 -3.37 -5.55
C THR A 201 11.96 -3.78 -4.23
N GLU A 202 11.47 -3.26 -3.10
CA GLU A 202 12.08 -3.35 -1.77
C GLU A 202 11.52 -4.48 -0.92
N TYR A 203 10.20 -4.77 -1.01
CA TYR A 203 9.46 -5.60 -0.04
C TYR A 203 10.05 -6.99 0.22
N GLN A 204 10.77 -7.58 -0.75
CA GLN A 204 11.41 -8.89 -0.61
C GLN A 204 12.69 -8.86 0.20
N GLN A 205 13.28 -7.68 0.39
CA GLN A 205 14.56 -7.48 1.07
C GLN A 205 14.42 -7.08 2.53
N ILE A 206 13.19 -6.73 2.96
CA ILE A 206 12.93 -6.30 4.33
C ILE A 206 12.95 -7.50 5.27
N GLU A 207 13.75 -7.43 6.32
CA GLU A 207 13.96 -8.51 7.29
C GLU A 207 13.17 -8.34 8.59
N PHE A 208 12.51 -7.19 8.82
CA PHE A 208 11.73 -6.91 10.04
C PHE A 208 10.20 -7.09 9.89
N TRP A 209 9.72 -7.79 8.86
CA TRP A 209 8.28 -8.08 8.71
C TRP A 209 7.66 -8.84 9.88
N ASP A 210 8.44 -9.69 10.56
CA ASP A 210 7.99 -10.43 11.74
C ASP A 210 7.57 -9.53 12.91
N ALA A 211 8.18 -8.32 13.03
CA ALA A 211 7.86 -7.34 14.06
C ALA A 211 6.60 -6.50 13.75
N LEU A 212 6.06 -6.61 12.54
CA LEU A 212 4.89 -5.89 12.05
C LEU A 212 3.66 -6.81 11.98
N ASP A 213 2.47 -6.22 11.80
CA ASP A 213 1.22 -6.96 11.66
C ASP A 213 0.91 -7.28 10.20
N TYR A 214 1.36 -6.44 9.28
CA TYR A 214 1.17 -6.59 7.84
C TYR A 214 2.48 -6.38 7.06
N ILE A 215 2.58 -7.07 5.93
CA ILE A 215 3.50 -6.73 4.84
C ILE A 215 2.83 -5.64 4.01
N GLY A 216 3.38 -4.42 4.02
CA GLY A 216 2.86 -3.32 3.21
C GLY A 216 3.62 -3.18 1.91
N ILE A 217 2.91 -3.06 0.79
CA ILE A 217 3.53 -2.90 -0.53
C ILE A 217 2.90 -1.70 -1.25
N GLN A 218 3.76 -0.79 -1.73
CA GLN A 218 3.43 0.21 -2.73
C GLN A 218 3.41 -0.49 -4.09
N ALA A 219 2.21 -0.94 -4.52
CA ALA A 219 2.06 -1.96 -5.57
C ALA A 219 2.06 -1.35 -6.99
N TYR A 220 3.04 -0.52 -7.30
CA TYR A 220 3.24 0.07 -8.63
C TYR A 220 4.00 -0.88 -9.57
N PHE A 221 3.61 -2.13 -9.63
CA PHE A 221 4.26 -3.11 -10.49
C PHE A 221 4.06 -2.80 -11.97
N PRO A 222 5.13 -2.83 -12.80
CA PRO A 222 4.97 -2.88 -14.25
C PRO A 222 4.16 -4.12 -14.64
N LEU A 223 3.10 -3.93 -15.43
CA LEU A 223 2.23 -5.01 -15.88
C LEU A 223 2.36 -5.30 -17.38
N SER A 224 2.94 -4.37 -18.14
CA SER A 224 3.16 -4.47 -19.59
C SER A 224 4.40 -3.70 -19.99
N ASP A 225 4.97 -4.02 -21.13
CA ASP A 225 6.06 -3.29 -21.81
C ASP A 225 5.58 -2.48 -23.02
N LYS A 226 4.27 -2.48 -23.30
CA LYS A 226 3.65 -1.77 -24.44
C LYS A 226 2.48 -0.89 -23.99
N THR A 227 2.14 0.09 -24.80
CA THR A 227 0.92 0.89 -24.68
C THR A 227 -0.32 0.07 -25.06
N ASN A 228 -1.47 0.46 -24.49
CA ASN A 228 -2.75 -0.20 -24.76
C ASN A 228 -2.71 -1.74 -24.62
N PRO A 229 -2.24 -2.28 -23.49
CA PRO A 229 -2.25 -3.72 -23.24
C PRO A 229 -3.67 -4.26 -23.17
N ASP A 230 -3.85 -5.53 -23.51
CA ASP A 230 -5.12 -6.21 -23.30
C ASP A 230 -5.26 -6.75 -21.87
N LEU A 231 -6.49 -7.10 -21.49
CA LEU A 231 -6.80 -7.56 -20.14
C LEU A 231 -6.09 -8.87 -19.77
N ASP A 232 -5.97 -9.82 -20.70
CA ASP A 232 -5.36 -11.13 -20.45
C ASP A 232 -3.86 -10.99 -20.17
N GLU A 233 -3.18 -10.07 -20.83
CA GLU A 233 -1.78 -9.73 -20.55
C GLU A 233 -1.61 -9.16 -19.13
N LEU A 234 -2.47 -8.22 -18.73
CA LEU A 234 -2.45 -7.62 -17.41
C LEU A 234 -2.76 -8.65 -16.31
N ILE A 235 -3.74 -9.52 -16.53
CA ILE A 235 -4.06 -10.65 -15.64
C ILE A 235 -2.86 -11.57 -15.49
N SER A 236 -2.23 -11.98 -16.61
CA SER A 236 -1.05 -12.84 -16.58
C SER A 236 0.11 -12.22 -15.79
N SER A 237 0.30 -10.90 -15.93
CA SER A 237 1.32 -10.17 -15.17
C SER A 237 1.02 -10.14 -13.68
N TRP A 238 -0.22 -9.87 -13.28
CA TRP A 238 -0.64 -9.92 -11.87
C TRP A 238 -0.50 -11.31 -11.25
N GLU A 239 -0.82 -12.38 -11.99
CA GLU A 239 -0.63 -13.76 -11.50
C GLU A 239 0.85 -14.05 -11.21
N LYS A 240 1.78 -13.55 -12.04
CA LYS A 240 3.22 -13.67 -11.79
C LYS A 240 3.62 -12.89 -10.53
N LYS A 241 3.16 -11.63 -10.39
CA LYS A 241 3.45 -10.81 -9.21
C LYS A 241 2.86 -11.41 -7.93
N SER A 242 1.66 -11.93 -7.98
CA SER A 242 1.03 -12.62 -6.85
C SER A 242 1.87 -13.80 -6.37
N LYS A 243 2.41 -14.62 -7.28
CA LYS A 243 3.31 -15.74 -6.92
C LYS A 243 4.64 -15.27 -6.31
N GLU A 244 5.17 -14.11 -6.74
CA GLU A 244 6.35 -13.50 -6.12
C GLU A 244 6.05 -13.04 -4.69
N ILE A 245 4.92 -12.35 -4.48
CA ILE A 245 4.47 -11.87 -3.17
C ILE A 245 4.20 -13.05 -2.21
N GLU A 246 3.58 -14.12 -2.69
CA GLU A 246 3.31 -15.31 -1.89
C GLU A 246 4.55 -15.92 -1.24
N LYS A 247 5.73 -15.79 -1.84
CA LYS A 247 6.99 -16.27 -1.23
C LYS A 247 7.29 -15.52 0.08
N THR A 248 7.15 -14.20 0.06
CA THR A 248 7.35 -13.36 1.25
C THR A 248 6.26 -13.64 2.30
N VAL A 249 5.00 -13.80 1.86
CA VAL A 249 3.88 -14.17 2.74
C VAL A 249 4.14 -15.51 3.44
N ARG A 250 4.60 -16.53 2.72
CA ARG A 250 4.94 -17.85 3.28
C ARG A 250 6.10 -17.78 4.28
N GLN A 251 7.10 -16.94 3.99
CA GLN A 251 8.26 -16.76 4.86
C GLN A 251 7.88 -16.14 6.20
N TYR A 252 7.09 -15.06 6.19
CA TYR A 252 6.78 -14.29 7.39
C TYR A 252 5.41 -14.60 8.00
N ARG A 253 4.54 -15.30 7.28
CA ARG A 253 3.16 -15.63 7.69
C ARG A 253 2.35 -14.41 8.10
N LYS A 254 2.51 -13.32 7.37
CA LYS A 254 1.78 -12.06 7.58
C LYS A 254 0.89 -11.76 6.40
N PRO A 255 -0.32 -11.23 6.64
CA PRO A 255 -1.17 -10.71 5.56
C PRO A 255 -0.54 -9.50 4.88
N VAL A 256 -0.97 -9.24 3.65
CA VAL A 256 -0.47 -8.13 2.83
C VAL A 256 -1.51 -7.02 2.75
N ILE A 257 -1.07 -5.78 2.86
CA ILE A 257 -1.85 -4.61 2.44
C ILE A 257 -1.12 -3.94 1.28
N PHE A 258 -1.82 -3.72 0.16
CA PHE A 258 -1.33 -2.79 -0.85
C PHE A 258 -1.61 -1.38 -0.36
N THR A 259 -0.61 -0.81 0.28
CA THR A 259 -0.66 0.52 0.92
C THR A 259 -0.80 1.66 -0.09
N GLU A 260 -0.43 1.39 -1.34
CA GLU A 260 -0.79 2.13 -2.53
C GLU A 260 -0.83 1.21 -3.75
N ILE A 261 -1.72 1.51 -4.66
CA ILE A 261 -1.77 1.02 -6.02
C ILE A 261 -2.41 2.12 -6.88
N GLY A 262 -1.88 2.37 -8.06
CA GLY A 262 -2.46 3.41 -8.91
C GLY A 262 -1.95 3.35 -10.35
N TYR A 263 -2.80 3.79 -11.24
CA TYR A 263 -2.53 3.88 -12.66
C TYR A 263 -3.02 5.21 -13.19
N CYS A 264 -2.19 5.93 -13.93
CA CYS A 264 -2.59 7.16 -14.58
C CYS A 264 -3.59 6.85 -15.71
N ASN A 265 -4.48 7.78 -16.04
CA ASN A 265 -5.40 7.60 -17.19
C ASN A 265 -4.72 7.90 -18.53
N THR A 266 -3.66 7.15 -18.86
CA THR A 266 -2.87 7.25 -20.09
C THR A 266 -2.68 5.89 -20.74
N GLU A 267 -2.37 5.86 -22.04
CA GLU A 267 -2.17 4.62 -22.81
C GLU A 267 -1.01 3.77 -22.31
N ASP A 268 -0.02 4.38 -21.63
CA ASP A 268 1.18 3.73 -21.08
C ASP A 268 1.09 3.42 -19.58
N ALA A 269 -0.08 3.56 -18.96
CA ALA A 269 -0.27 3.46 -17.52
C ALA A 269 0.28 2.18 -16.88
N ALA A 270 0.29 1.08 -17.62
CA ALA A 270 0.77 -0.23 -17.17
C ALA A 270 2.29 -0.43 -17.29
N ILE A 271 3.02 0.47 -17.98
CA ILE A 271 4.47 0.31 -18.25
C ILE A 271 5.28 0.71 -17.03
N GLN A 272 5.09 1.92 -16.54
CA GLN A 272 5.77 2.47 -15.35
C GLN A 272 4.74 3.16 -14.45
N PRO A 273 3.92 2.42 -13.72
CA PRO A 273 2.78 2.96 -12.98
C PRO A 273 3.12 4.08 -12.00
N TRP A 274 4.35 4.13 -11.49
CA TRP A 274 4.84 5.14 -10.52
C TRP A 274 5.12 6.52 -11.13
N VAL A 275 5.23 6.65 -12.48
CA VAL A 275 5.58 7.93 -13.13
C VAL A 275 4.47 8.96 -12.94
N TRP A 276 4.87 10.16 -12.52
CA TRP A 276 3.92 11.22 -12.18
C TRP A 276 3.18 11.78 -13.40
N PRO A 277 1.93 12.23 -13.25
CA PRO A 277 1.12 12.76 -14.35
C PRO A 277 1.76 13.92 -15.12
N ASN A 278 2.55 14.76 -14.45
CA ASN A 278 3.22 15.89 -15.12
C ASN A 278 4.32 15.46 -16.11
N GLU A 279 4.83 14.25 -15.96
CA GLU A 279 5.81 13.63 -16.87
C GLU A 279 5.13 12.90 -18.04
N ARG A 280 3.81 12.71 -17.98
CA ARG A 280 2.99 12.01 -18.97
C ARG A 280 2.12 12.92 -19.84
N LYS A 281 2.36 14.23 -19.83
CA LYS A 281 1.49 15.21 -20.53
C LYS A 281 1.39 14.99 -22.05
N GLU A 282 2.42 14.45 -22.64
CA GLU A 282 2.48 14.17 -24.10
C GLU A 282 1.95 12.76 -24.45
N ILE A 283 1.60 11.94 -23.44
CA ILE A 283 1.04 10.61 -23.65
C ILE A 283 -0.47 10.73 -23.84
N PRO A 284 -1.06 10.07 -24.86
CA PRO A 284 -2.50 10.09 -25.03
C PRO A 284 -3.26 9.59 -23.84
N LEU A 285 -4.38 10.25 -23.53
CA LEU A 285 -5.27 9.85 -22.43
C LEU A 285 -5.99 8.54 -22.78
N SER A 286 -6.14 7.68 -21.79
CA SER A 286 -6.89 6.42 -21.90
C SER A 286 -7.49 6.02 -20.56
N GLU A 287 -8.76 6.36 -20.33
CA GLU A 287 -9.52 5.81 -19.20
C GLU A 287 -9.71 4.29 -19.30
N GLU A 288 -9.67 3.77 -20.54
CA GLU A 288 -9.80 2.33 -20.79
C GLU A 288 -8.61 1.57 -20.21
N VAL A 289 -7.38 1.98 -20.49
CA VAL A 289 -6.17 1.34 -19.94
C VAL A 289 -6.15 1.44 -18.43
N GLN A 290 -6.52 2.59 -17.85
CA GLN A 290 -6.65 2.73 -16.41
C GLN A 290 -7.66 1.71 -15.84
N ALA A 291 -8.84 1.60 -16.46
CA ALA A 291 -9.90 0.67 -16.02
C ALA A 291 -9.47 -0.79 -16.18
N LEU A 292 -8.78 -1.16 -17.27
CA LEU A 292 -8.24 -2.52 -17.47
C LEU A 292 -7.20 -2.90 -16.40
N CYS A 293 -6.36 -1.97 -15.98
CA CYS A 293 -5.42 -2.20 -14.88
C CYS A 293 -6.14 -2.49 -13.55
N TYR A 294 -7.22 -1.76 -13.25
CA TYR A 294 -8.08 -2.02 -12.08
C TYR A 294 -8.75 -3.37 -12.18
N GLU A 295 -9.36 -3.69 -13.33
CA GLU A 295 -10.03 -4.96 -13.59
C GLU A 295 -9.08 -6.15 -13.42
N ALA A 296 -7.88 -6.08 -13.98
CA ALA A 296 -6.87 -7.12 -13.85
C ALA A 296 -6.46 -7.36 -12.39
N PHE A 297 -6.28 -6.29 -11.59
CA PHE A 297 -6.03 -6.39 -10.15
C PHE A 297 -7.18 -7.11 -9.43
N PHE A 298 -8.43 -6.71 -9.66
CA PHE A 298 -9.57 -7.29 -8.99
C PHE A 298 -9.82 -8.75 -9.39
N GLN A 299 -9.55 -9.12 -10.64
CA GLN A 299 -9.69 -10.50 -11.10
C GLN A 299 -8.60 -11.44 -10.55
N THR A 300 -7.48 -10.91 -10.05
CA THR A 300 -6.30 -11.67 -9.65
C THR A 300 -5.91 -11.45 -8.18
N ALA A 301 -5.06 -10.47 -7.90
CA ALA A 301 -4.48 -10.24 -6.57
C ALA A 301 -5.54 -9.98 -5.49
N TRP A 302 -6.64 -9.28 -5.83
CA TRP A 302 -7.76 -9.06 -4.90
C TRP A 302 -8.39 -10.34 -4.38
N LYS A 303 -8.41 -11.42 -5.18
CA LYS A 303 -8.99 -12.71 -4.81
C LYS A 303 -8.09 -13.57 -3.92
N LYS A 304 -6.84 -13.16 -3.70
CA LYS A 304 -5.90 -13.93 -2.88
C LYS A 304 -6.23 -13.82 -1.39
N ASP A 305 -6.22 -14.95 -0.69
CA ASP A 305 -6.58 -15.03 0.74
C ASP A 305 -5.60 -14.28 1.65
N TRP A 306 -4.36 -14.09 1.19
CA TRP A 306 -3.35 -13.36 1.93
C TRP A 306 -3.47 -11.83 1.81
N LEU A 307 -4.27 -11.29 0.87
CA LEU A 307 -4.44 -9.85 0.71
C LEU A 307 -5.51 -9.32 1.67
N ALA A 308 -5.08 -8.55 2.66
CA ALA A 308 -5.94 -7.94 3.67
C ALA A 308 -6.58 -6.64 3.21
N GLY A 309 -6.04 -5.99 2.20
CA GLY A 309 -6.63 -4.76 1.71
C GLY A 309 -5.82 -4.04 0.64
N VAL A 310 -6.43 -3.01 0.10
CA VAL A 310 -5.86 -2.17 -0.94
C VAL A 310 -6.22 -0.71 -0.68
N TYR A 311 -5.32 0.21 -1.03
CA TYR A 311 -5.56 1.65 -1.01
C TYR A 311 -5.20 2.23 -2.37
N PHE A 312 -6.22 2.60 -3.16
CA PHE A 312 -6.01 3.18 -4.48
C PHE A 312 -5.49 4.61 -4.40
N TRP A 313 -4.39 4.86 -5.04
CA TRP A 313 -3.78 6.18 -5.20
C TRP A 313 -4.40 6.89 -6.40
N LYS A 314 -5.16 8.02 -6.25
CA LYS A 314 -5.57 8.65 -4.99
C LYS A 314 -6.99 9.19 -5.10
N TRP A 315 -7.58 9.61 -3.99
CA TRP A 315 -8.92 10.18 -3.97
C TRP A 315 -8.91 11.61 -3.40
N TYR A 316 -9.49 12.54 -4.14
CA TYR A 316 -9.66 13.91 -3.69
C TYR A 316 -10.99 14.09 -2.96
N PRO A 317 -11.04 14.84 -1.82
CA PRO A 317 -12.30 15.20 -1.16
C PRO A 317 -13.28 15.86 -2.11
N GLN A 318 -12.76 16.76 -2.95
CA GLN A 318 -13.51 17.40 -4.02
C GLN A 318 -12.87 16.99 -5.36
N PRO A 319 -13.65 16.39 -6.27
CA PRO A 319 -13.15 15.98 -7.57
C PRO A 319 -12.47 17.12 -8.31
N ARG A 320 -11.40 16.83 -9.01
CA ARG A 320 -10.66 17.78 -9.81
C ARG A 320 -10.72 17.38 -11.28
N GLU A 321 -10.99 18.36 -12.13
CA GLU A 321 -10.84 18.20 -13.58
C GLU A 321 -9.38 18.44 -13.95
N ARG A 322 -8.59 17.39 -13.88
CA ARG A 322 -7.17 17.42 -14.23
C ARG A 322 -6.79 16.10 -14.90
N ASP A 323 -6.25 16.19 -16.09
CA ASP A 323 -5.70 15.06 -16.83
C ASP A 323 -4.28 15.38 -17.34
N PRO A 324 -3.40 14.39 -17.42
CA PRO A 324 -3.56 13.06 -16.82
C PRO A 324 -3.55 13.08 -15.28
N ASP A 325 -4.21 12.12 -14.61
CA ASP A 325 -4.19 11.94 -13.16
C ASP A 325 -4.33 10.46 -12.80
N PHE A 326 -3.93 10.11 -11.57
CA PHE A 326 -4.11 8.78 -10.98
C PHE A 326 -5.54 8.54 -10.49
N THR A 327 -6.24 9.60 -10.10
CA THR A 327 -7.57 9.43 -9.49
C THR A 327 -8.53 8.68 -10.42
N PRO A 328 -9.25 7.68 -9.89
CA PRO A 328 -10.31 7.02 -10.65
C PRO A 328 -11.61 7.84 -10.71
N GLN A 329 -11.70 8.95 -9.94
CA GLN A 329 -12.92 9.74 -9.79
C GLN A 329 -13.43 10.23 -11.14
N ASN A 330 -14.74 10.00 -11.38
CA ASN A 330 -15.46 10.34 -12.61
C ASN A 330 -14.90 9.69 -13.89
N LYS A 331 -14.16 8.58 -13.74
CA LYS A 331 -13.57 7.80 -14.84
C LYS A 331 -14.09 6.35 -14.84
N LYS A 332 -13.82 5.59 -15.89
CA LYS A 332 -14.21 4.16 -16.00
C LYS A 332 -13.67 3.31 -14.84
N ALA A 333 -12.46 3.59 -14.37
CA ALA A 333 -11.85 2.89 -13.25
C ALA A 333 -12.65 3.01 -11.94
N GLN A 334 -13.37 4.12 -11.72
CA GLN A 334 -14.28 4.27 -10.58
C GLN A 334 -15.44 3.28 -10.63
N LEU A 335 -15.98 3.01 -11.83
CA LEU A 335 -17.05 2.04 -12.01
C LEU A 335 -16.58 0.62 -11.74
N VAL A 336 -15.37 0.27 -12.21
CA VAL A 336 -14.72 -1.00 -11.90
C VAL A 336 -14.53 -1.15 -10.40
N MET A 337 -13.93 -0.17 -9.73
CA MET A 337 -13.71 -0.18 -8.27
C MET A 337 -15.04 -0.38 -7.52
N ARG A 338 -16.09 0.36 -7.91
CA ARG A 338 -17.41 0.24 -7.29
C ARG A 338 -18.00 -1.15 -7.42
N SER A 339 -17.89 -1.81 -8.60
CA SER A 339 -18.48 -3.14 -8.81
C SER A 339 -17.93 -4.17 -7.84
N TYR A 340 -16.61 -4.14 -7.55
CA TYR A 340 -15.97 -5.07 -6.61
C TYR A 340 -16.09 -4.65 -5.15
N PHE A 341 -16.17 -3.36 -4.86
CA PHE A 341 -16.27 -2.89 -3.47
C PHE A 341 -17.72 -2.98 -2.92
N SER A 342 -18.71 -3.07 -3.80
CA SER A 342 -20.12 -3.22 -3.40
C SER A 342 -20.56 -4.68 -3.20
N GLU A 343 -19.67 -5.64 -3.53
CA GLU A 343 -19.85 -7.07 -3.20
C GLU A 343 -19.49 -7.32 -1.73
#